data_7a4e39d8aec80ec89c432626ae057093
#
_entry.id   7a4e39d8aec80ec89c432626ae057093
#
_cell.length_a   1.000
_cell.length_b   1.000
_cell.length_c   1.000
_cell.angle_alpha   90.00
_cell.angle_beta   90.00
_cell.angle_gamma   90.00
#
_symmetry.space_group_name_H-M   'P 1'
#
loop_
_entity.id
_entity.type
_entity.pdbx_description
1 polymer ?
#
loop_
_entity_poly.entity_id
_entity_poly.type
_entity_poly.pdbx_seq_one_letter_code
_entity_poly.pdbx_strand_id
1 'polypeptide(L)'
;TMNHGVTTKGVEETVSQITLNSPILWVNGQGKRFMNEDLLKDTVEFTSAVVAQGGIAYTIVDQATIDRWTDTTKENTGTWVHYWDRFGIKDADGNPTTYHATMSKEDLEKDFAALQEANEGGVFDTLEEAAAFIGCDAEDLKETVSNYNSYVNSDEDTEFYKDAEDLNFTVEEGPFYVTKGHAGVLGALGGVNTNEKLQVLTPEFKVIGGLYATGNNVSGVSFAAYQDVEGVGLGFSLTSGRLAGAYAAENAGYTVVEDTKELTEVGKATMEEAKSSKIEQEH
;
A
#
# COMPACT_ATOMS: atom_id res chain seq x y z
N THR A 1 6.43 -9.95 10.95
CA THR A 1 5.44 -8.92 10.57
C THR A 1 5.41 -8.80 9.06
N MET A 2 4.25 -8.56 8.53
CA MET A 2 4.10 -8.17 7.13
C MET A 2 4.06 -6.64 7.10
N ASN A 3 5.13 -6.05 6.59
CA ASN A 3 5.16 -4.62 6.33
C ASN A 3 4.21 -4.34 5.16
N HIS A 4 3.36 -3.35 5.27
CA HIS A 4 2.37 -3.08 4.25
C HIS A 4 1.92 -1.62 4.29
N GLY A 5 2.30 -0.91 3.24
CA GLY A 5 1.96 0.48 3.05
C GLY A 5 2.80 1.46 3.88
N VAL A 6 2.83 2.67 3.40
CA VAL A 6 3.44 3.82 4.06
C VAL A 6 2.38 4.88 4.22
N THR A 7 2.26 5.45 5.41
CA THR A 7 1.19 6.39 5.75
C THR A 7 1.75 7.58 6.53
N THR A 8 1.05 8.69 6.54
CA THR A 8 1.28 9.81 7.47
C THR A 8 0.67 9.50 8.84
N LYS A 9 1.16 10.13 9.88
CA LYS A 9 0.60 9.98 11.24
C LYS A 9 -0.44 11.04 11.53
N GLY A 10 -1.66 10.58 11.87
CA GLY A 10 -2.71 11.45 12.40
C GLY A 10 -3.31 12.41 11.39
N VAL A 11 -3.00 12.22 10.13
CA VAL A 11 -3.53 13.03 9.03
C VAL A 11 -4.13 12.05 8.02
N GLU A 12 -5.45 12.05 7.87
CA GLU A 12 -6.19 11.19 6.92
C GLU A 12 -6.49 12.00 5.67
N GLU A 13 -5.59 11.99 4.70
CA GLU A 13 -5.76 12.87 3.55
C GLU A 13 -5.47 12.26 2.22
N THR A 14 -6.13 12.87 1.24
CA THR A 14 -5.97 12.52 -0.17
C THR A 14 -4.56 12.78 -0.67
N VAL A 15 -3.90 13.86 -0.20
CA VAL A 15 -2.51 14.19 -0.55
C VAL A 15 -1.53 13.12 -0.14
N SER A 16 -1.62 12.64 1.10
CA SER A 16 -0.73 11.59 1.57
C SER A 16 -0.93 10.30 0.76
N GLN A 17 -2.16 10.01 0.36
CA GLN A 17 -2.46 8.88 -0.50
C GLN A 17 -1.77 9.00 -1.85
N ILE A 18 -1.77 10.16 -2.48
CA ILE A 18 -1.15 10.38 -3.78
C ILE A 18 0.37 10.37 -3.65
N THR A 19 0.93 11.21 -2.79
CA THR A 19 2.38 11.35 -2.66
C THR A 19 3.06 10.08 -2.19
N LEU A 20 2.44 9.34 -1.27
CA LEU A 20 2.99 8.10 -0.74
C LEU A 20 2.68 6.85 -1.60
N ASN A 21 1.96 7.02 -2.70
CA ASN A 21 1.66 5.95 -3.65
C ASN A 21 2.05 6.30 -5.10
N SER A 22 2.88 7.32 -5.31
CA SER A 22 3.35 7.69 -6.64
C SER A 22 4.85 7.40 -6.81
N PRO A 23 5.30 6.98 -8.00
CA PRO A 23 6.70 6.67 -8.29
C PRO A 23 7.52 7.95 -8.52
N ILE A 24 7.39 8.90 -7.61
CA ILE A 24 8.11 10.17 -7.53
C ILE A 24 9.43 9.98 -6.77
N LEU A 25 10.18 11.05 -6.57
CA LEU A 25 11.41 10.99 -5.78
C LEU A 25 11.12 10.64 -4.31
N TRP A 26 11.72 9.55 -3.84
CA TRP A 26 11.75 9.12 -2.45
C TRP A 26 13.15 9.22 -1.88
N VAL A 27 13.27 9.80 -0.68
CA VAL A 27 14.53 9.93 0.04
C VAL A 27 14.40 9.43 1.48
N ASN A 28 15.51 8.96 2.04
CA ASN A 28 15.63 8.61 3.45
C ASN A 28 15.97 9.84 4.31
N GLY A 29 16.17 9.64 5.62
CA GLY A 29 16.54 10.70 6.56
C GLY A 29 17.92 11.34 6.33
N GLN A 30 18.73 10.84 5.38
CA GLN A 30 19.97 11.46 4.93
C GLN A 30 19.82 12.23 3.61
N GLY A 31 18.59 12.38 3.09
CA GLY A 31 18.34 13.04 1.82
C GLY A 31 18.80 12.25 0.59
N LYS A 32 19.00 10.93 0.72
CA LYS A 32 19.47 10.07 -0.37
C LYS A 32 18.36 9.13 -0.85
N ARG A 33 18.29 8.86 -2.15
CA ARG A 33 17.51 7.74 -2.69
C ARG A 33 17.99 6.43 -2.07
N PHE A 34 17.11 5.46 -1.94
CA PHE A 34 17.42 4.19 -1.28
C PHE A 34 16.78 2.98 -1.95
N MET A 35 16.01 3.19 -3.00
CA MET A 35 15.30 2.13 -3.72
C MET A 35 14.96 2.57 -5.15
N ASN A 36 14.59 1.61 -5.98
CA ASN A 36 13.78 1.84 -7.16
C ASN A 36 12.34 2.13 -6.73
N GLU A 37 11.79 3.25 -7.12
CA GLU A 37 10.43 3.65 -6.75
C GLU A 37 9.34 2.78 -7.39
N ASP A 38 9.67 1.96 -8.40
CA ASP A 38 8.75 0.95 -8.97
C ASP A 38 8.40 -0.17 -7.97
N LEU A 39 9.18 -0.29 -6.88
CA LEU A 39 8.83 -1.16 -5.75
C LEU A 39 7.47 -0.82 -5.14
N LEU A 40 6.95 0.40 -5.37
CA LEU A 40 5.57 0.75 -5.00
C LEU A 40 4.53 -0.23 -5.58
N LYS A 41 4.87 -0.92 -6.68
CA LYS A 41 4.08 -2.01 -7.29
C LYS A 41 3.94 -3.22 -6.37
N ASP A 42 4.83 -3.39 -5.41
CA ASP A 42 4.78 -4.39 -4.34
C ASP A 42 4.85 -3.70 -2.97
N THR A 43 3.70 -3.53 -2.34
CA THR A 43 3.60 -2.79 -1.07
C THR A 43 4.39 -3.44 0.08
N VAL A 44 4.65 -4.75 0.02
CA VAL A 44 5.43 -5.47 1.04
C VAL A 44 6.91 -5.18 0.85
N GLU A 45 7.43 -5.28 -0.37
CA GLU A 45 8.82 -4.99 -0.68
C GLU A 45 9.13 -3.51 -0.50
N PHE A 46 8.28 -2.63 -1.02
CA PHE A 46 8.37 -1.19 -0.82
C PHE A 46 8.43 -0.80 0.66
N THR A 47 7.46 -1.26 1.45
CA THR A 47 7.43 -0.93 2.88
C THR A 47 8.64 -1.52 3.60
N SER A 48 9.13 -2.69 3.17
CA SER A 48 10.34 -3.31 3.73
C SER A 48 11.59 -2.48 3.43
N ALA A 49 11.68 -1.87 2.24
CA ALA A 49 12.75 -0.93 1.92
C ALA A 49 12.70 0.30 2.84
N VAL A 50 11.52 0.86 3.12
CA VAL A 50 11.35 1.97 4.08
C VAL A 50 11.72 1.53 5.50
N VAL A 51 11.33 0.32 5.92
CA VAL A 51 11.73 -0.24 7.24
C VAL A 51 13.24 -0.33 7.36
N ALA A 52 13.95 -0.70 6.29
CA ALA A 52 15.41 -0.76 6.28
C ALA A 52 16.07 0.63 6.48
N GLN A 53 15.35 1.72 6.20
CA GLN A 53 15.77 3.11 6.46
C GLN A 53 15.38 3.60 7.87
N GLY A 54 14.91 2.74 8.76
CA GLY A 54 14.43 3.11 10.09
C GLY A 54 12.93 3.34 10.19
N GLY A 55 12.18 2.99 9.15
CA GLY A 55 10.73 3.04 9.10
C GLY A 55 10.13 4.41 8.72
N ILE A 56 10.99 5.35 8.30
CA ILE A 56 10.58 6.67 7.84
C ILE A 56 11.28 6.98 6.51
N ALA A 57 10.53 7.53 5.57
CA ALA A 57 11.03 8.08 4.31
C ALA A 57 10.22 9.32 3.91
N TYR A 58 10.69 10.04 2.92
CA TYR A 58 10.08 11.30 2.49
C TYR A 58 9.90 11.30 0.98
N THR A 59 8.78 11.84 0.51
CA THR A 59 8.59 12.16 -0.90
C THR A 59 8.81 13.64 -1.13
N ILE A 60 9.30 14.00 -2.31
CA ILE A 60 9.53 15.39 -2.70
C ILE A 60 9.00 15.57 -4.11
N VAL A 61 8.14 16.57 -4.28
CA VAL A 61 7.69 17.05 -5.59
C VAL A 61 7.76 18.57 -5.66
N ASP A 62 7.78 19.09 -6.87
CA ASP A 62 7.79 20.53 -7.13
C ASP A 62 6.39 21.07 -7.52
N GLN A 63 6.31 22.37 -7.74
CA GLN A 63 5.08 23.04 -8.16
C GLN A 63 4.57 22.51 -9.51
N ALA A 64 5.46 22.17 -10.45
CA ALA A 64 5.05 21.68 -11.76
C ALA A 64 4.33 20.33 -11.66
N THR A 65 4.78 19.46 -10.76
CA THR A 65 4.12 18.18 -10.46
C THR A 65 2.72 18.41 -9.85
N ILE A 66 2.61 19.34 -8.91
CA ILE A 66 1.33 19.71 -8.29
C ILE A 66 0.34 20.27 -9.32
N ASP A 67 0.80 21.17 -10.18
CA ASP A 67 -0.02 21.74 -11.24
C ASP A 67 -0.48 20.68 -12.24
N ARG A 68 0.36 19.69 -12.54
CA ARG A 68 0.01 18.55 -13.39
C ARG A 68 -1.06 17.66 -12.71
N TRP A 69 -0.95 17.40 -11.42
CA TRP A 69 -1.90 16.57 -10.68
C TRP A 69 -3.27 17.25 -10.50
N THR A 70 -3.30 18.56 -10.43
CA THR A 70 -4.54 19.34 -10.29
C THR A 70 -5.16 19.78 -11.61
N ASP A 71 -4.54 19.48 -12.75
CA ASP A 71 -5.05 19.79 -14.06
C ASP A 71 -6.16 18.82 -14.48
N THR A 72 -7.40 19.19 -14.22
CA THR A 72 -8.60 18.40 -14.54
C THR A 72 -8.84 18.21 -16.05
N THR A 73 -8.07 18.86 -16.92
CA THR A 73 -8.18 18.71 -18.37
C THR A 73 -7.34 17.54 -18.92
N LYS A 74 -6.48 16.94 -18.10
CA LYS A 74 -5.61 15.84 -18.48
C LYS A 74 -6.21 14.50 -18.07
N GLU A 75 -6.31 13.57 -19.01
CA GLU A 75 -6.72 12.18 -18.74
C GLU A 75 -5.65 11.38 -17.98
N ASN A 76 -4.38 11.74 -18.18
CA ASN A 76 -3.25 11.09 -17.49
C ASN A 76 -2.39 12.14 -16.78
N THR A 77 -2.50 12.21 -15.48
CA THR A 77 -1.70 13.10 -14.63
C THR A 77 -0.34 12.48 -14.25
N GLY A 78 -0.09 11.22 -14.60
CA GLY A 78 1.09 10.46 -14.21
C GLY A 78 1.08 10.04 -12.74
N THR A 79 -0.01 10.26 -12.02
CA THR A 79 -0.18 9.73 -10.67
C THR A 79 -0.36 8.22 -10.73
N TRP A 80 0.34 7.56 -9.85
CA TRP A 80 0.19 6.15 -9.66
C TRP A 80 -0.95 5.88 -8.69
N VAL A 81 -2.05 5.51 -9.24
CA VAL A 81 -3.17 5.06 -8.44
C VAL A 81 -3.34 3.59 -8.65
N HIS A 82 -2.47 2.88 -8.09
CA HIS A 82 -2.09 1.66 -8.68
C HIS A 82 -2.54 0.41 -7.94
N TYR A 83 -2.83 0.50 -6.69
CA TYR A 83 -3.15 -0.70 -5.92
C TYR A 83 -4.42 -1.39 -6.46
N TRP A 84 -5.42 -0.63 -6.87
CA TRP A 84 -6.70 -1.13 -7.32
C TRP A 84 -6.76 -1.43 -8.82
N ASP A 85 -6.01 -0.70 -9.64
CA ASP A 85 -5.92 -0.93 -11.09
C ASP A 85 -5.32 -2.29 -11.42
N ARG A 86 -4.35 -2.72 -10.61
CA ARG A 86 -3.71 -4.03 -10.72
C ARG A 86 -4.70 -5.18 -10.59
N PHE A 87 -5.80 -4.99 -9.86
CA PHE A 87 -6.82 -6.00 -9.64
C PHE A 87 -8.02 -5.86 -10.58
N GLY A 88 -7.97 -4.92 -11.51
CA GLY A 88 -9.04 -4.70 -12.48
C GLY A 88 -10.38 -4.32 -11.84
N ILE A 89 -10.34 -3.70 -10.65
CA ILE A 89 -11.54 -3.25 -9.96
C ILE A 89 -12.13 -2.08 -10.72
N LYS A 90 -13.39 -2.20 -11.10
CA LYS A 90 -14.13 -1.18 -11.83
C LYS A 90 -15.20 -0.58 -10.94
N ASP A 91 -15.49 0.71 -11.17
CA ASP A 91 -16.64 1.38 -10.55
C ASP A 91 -17.97 0.82 -11.10
N ALA A 92 -19.10 1.33 -10.58
CA ALA A 92 -20.43 0.90 -11.01
C ALA A 92 -20.72 1.19 -12.51
N ASP A 93 -19.98 2.07 -13.14
CA ASP A 93 -20.09 2.45 -14.55
C ASP A 93 -19.11 1.66 -15.44
N GLY A 94 -18.30 0.77 -14.85
CA GLY A 94 -17.37 -0.09 -15.56
C GLY A 94 -16.04 0.58 -15.88
N ASN A 95 -15.76 1.78 -15.35
CA ASN A 95 -14.48 2.45 -15.49
C ASN A 95 -13.50 1.86 -14.49
N PRO A 96 -12.19 1.79 -14.79
CA PRO A 96 -11.20 1.49 -13.80
C PRO A 96 -11.41 2.40 -12.59
N THR A 97 -11.43 1.85 -11.38
CA THR A 97 -11.43 2.66 -10.16
C THR A 97 -10.04 3.25 -9.99
N THR A 98 -9.63 4.02 -10.96
CA THR A 98 -8.49 4.89 -10.80
C THR A 98 -8.92 5.97 -9.81
N TYR A 99 -8.25 6.04 -8.68
CA TYR A 99 -8.20 7.26 -7.92
C TYR A 99 -7.42 8.31 -8.74
N HIS A 100 -7.95 8.67 -9.88
CA HIS A 100 -7.68 9.98 -10.41
C HIS A 100 -8.39 10.92 -9.44
N ALA A 101 -7.79 11.07 -8.28
CA ALA A 101 -8.14 12.16 -7.44
C ALA A 101 -7.82 13.40 -8.29
N THR A 102 -8.82 13.87 -8.98
CA THR A 102 -8.88 15.26 -9.39
C THR A 102 -8.92 16.04 -8.09
N MET A 103 -7.75 16.14 -7.46
CA MET A 103 -7.61 16.97 -6.29
C MET A 103 -7.80 18.39 -6.75
N SER A 104 -8.74 19.08 -6.11
CA SER A 104 -8.77 20.52 -6.29
C SER A 104 -7.50 21.11 -5.67
N LYS A 105 -6.98 22.16 -6.26
CA LYS A 105 -5.83 22.87 -5.70
C LYS A 105 -6.10 23.31 -4.25
N GLU A 106 -7.34 23.67 -3.94
CA GLU A 106 -7.79 24.06 -2.60
C GLU A 106 -7.69 22.90 -1.59
N ASP A 107 -8.11 21.70 -1.96
CA ASP A 107 -8.00 20.52 -1.09
C ASP A 107 -6.52 20.18 -0.82
N LEU A 108 -5.69 20.29 -1.84
CA LEU A 108 -4.26 20.04 -1.74
C LEU A 108 -3.56 21.04 -0.83
N GLU A 109 -3.84 22.33 -0.96
CA GLU A 109 -3.31 23.39 -0.08
C GLU A 109 -3.72 23.16 1.37
N LYS A 110 -4.98 22.78 1.60
CA LYS A 110 -5.51 22.45 2.92
C LYS A 110 -4.80 21.24 3.53
N ASP A 111 -4.61 20.19 2.77
CA ASP A 111 -3.99 18.97 3.25
C ASP A 111 -2.49 19.18 3.58
N PHE A 112 -1.75 19.93 2.75
CA PHE A 112 -0.37 20.29 3.08
C PHE A 112 -0.27 21.20 4.30
N ALA A 113 -1.23 22.09 4.53
CA ALA A 113 -1.29 22.88 5.75
C ALA A 113 -1.49 21.98 6.99
N ALA A 114 -2.36 20.96 6.90
CA ALA A 114 -2.56 19.97 7.96
C ALA A 114 -1.31 19.11 8.20
N LEU A 115 -0.63 18.67 7.15
CA LEU A 115 0.66 17.96 7.26
C LEU A 115 1.71 18.82 7.96
N GLN A 116 1.78 20.09 7.63
CA GLN A 116 2.73 21.02 8.26
C GLN A 116 2.42 21.25 9.75
N GLU A 117 1.17 21.41 10.13
CA GLU A 117 0.74 21.51 11.53
C GLU A 117 1.09 20.23 12.32
N ALA A 118 0.91 19.08 11.71
CA ALA A 118 1.24 17.77 12.29
C ALA A 118 2.75 17.44 12.30
N ASN A 119 3.61 18.23 11.64
CA ASN A 119 5.02 17.94 11.38
C ASN A 119 5.22 16.63 10.59
N GLU A 120 4.30 16.34 9.69
CA GLU A 120 4.30 15.15 8.82
C GLU A 120 4.53 15.51 7.34
N GLY A 121 4.78 16.77 7.04
CA GLY A 121 5.09 17.30 5.70
C GLY A 121 5.06 18.81 5.69
N GLY A 122 5.04 19.39 4.49
CA GLY A 122 4.92 20.83 4.33
C GLY A 122 5.28 21.31 2.94
N VAL A 123 5.18 22.63 2.78
CA VAL A 123 5.56 23.34 1.55
C VAL A 123 6.74 24.24 1.88
N PHE A 124 7.82 24.15 1.11
CA PHE A 124 9.09 24.79 1.34
C PHE A 124 9.55 25.56 0.10
N ASP A 125 10.00 26.79 0.27
CA ASP A 125 10.43 27.60 -0.88
C ASP A 125 11.74 27.12 -1.49
N THR A 126 12.59 26.46 -0.69
CA THR A 126 13.92 26.00 -1.11
C THR A 126 14.20 24.55 -0.68
N LEU A 127 15.15 23.91 -1.38
CA LEU A 127 15.62 22.57 -0.97
C LEU A 127 16.36 22.60 0.37
N GLU A 128 16.96 23.72 0.75
CA GLU A 128 17.57 23.90 2.07
C GLU A 128 16.54 23.84 3.19
N GLU A 129 15.37 24.45 3.00
CA GLU A 129 14.26 24.37 3.96
C GLU A 129 13.69 22.96 4.01
N ALA A 130 13.51 22.31 2.86
CA ALA A 130 13.11 20.91 2.79
C ALA A 130 14.10 19.98 3.49
N ALA A 131 15.41 20.19 3.28
CA ALA A 131 16.46 19.44 3.96
C ALA A 131 16.44 19.65 5.48
N ALA A 132 16.21 20.87 5.94
CA ALA A 132 16.07 21.18 7.35
C ALA A 132 14.86 20.46 7.98
N PHE A 133 13.73 20.38 7.28
CA PHE A 133 12.57 19.58 7.70
C PHE A 133 12.87 18.09 7.78
N ILE A 134 13.54 17.52 6.77
CA ILE A 134 13.96 16.11 6.73
C ILE A 134 14.98 15.83 7.84
N GLY A 135 15.83 16.79 8.14
CA GLY A 135 16.94 16.68 9.09
C GLY A 135 18.23 16.17 8.43
N CYS A 136 18.41 16.39 7.13
CA CYS A 136 19.58 16.00 6.35
C CYS A 136 20.45 17.19 5.95
N ASP A 137 21.62 16.90 5.38
CA ASP A 137 22.46 17.92 4.77
C ASP A 137 21.83 18.44 3.46
N ALA A 138 21.83 19.76 3.27
CA ALA A 138 21.19 20.39 2.14
C ALA A 138 21.92 20.10 0.81
N GLU A 139 23.26 20.01 0.82
CA GLU A 139 24.03 19.71 -0.38
C GLU A 139 23.83 18.24 -0.81
N ASP A 140 23.72 17.32 0.18
CA ASP A 140 23.37 15.93 -0.09
C ASP A 140 21.99 15.79 -0.75
N LEU A 141 21.00 16.56 -0.28
CA LEU A 141 19.67 16.56 -0.89
C LEU A 141 19.67 17.14 -2.29
N LYS A 142 20.36 18.27 -2.51
CA LYS A 142 20.49 18.89 -3.83
C LYS A 142 21.18 17.97 -4.84
N GLU A 143 22.25 17.26 -4.41
CA GLU A 143 22.90 16.28 -5.26
C GLU A 143 21.94 15.15 -5.65
N THR A 144 21.17 14.64 -4.70
CA THR A 144 20.17 13.61 -4.95
C THR A 144 19.11 14.06 -5.94
N VAL A 145 18.56 15.27 -5.76
CA VAL A 145 17.58 15.87 -6.67
C VAL A 145 18.18 16.07 -8.07
N SER A 146 19.40 16.61 -8.16
CA SER A 146 20.08 16.82 -9.44
C SER A 146 20.29 15.52 -10.20
N ASN A 147 20.73 14.45 -9.51
CA ASN A 147 20.95 13.15 -10.11
C ASN A 147 19.61 12.55 -10.58
N TYR A 148 18.57 12.59 -9.73
CA TYR A 148 17.24 12.10 -10.08
C TYR A 148 16.67 12.82 -11.31
N ASN A 149 16.77 14.15 -11.38
CA ASN A 149 16.35 14.93 -12.54
C ASN A 149 17.11 14.53 -13.80
N SER A 150 18.40 14.20 -13.69
CA SER A 150 19.17 13.74 -14.85
C SER A 150 18.68 12.40 -15.37
N TYR A 151 18.24 11.48 -14.49
CA TYR A 151 17.64 10.20 -14.88
C TYR A 151 16.30 10.40 -15.58
N VAL A 152 15.43 11.25 -15.03
CA VAL A 152 14.14 11.59 -15.67
C VAL A 152 14.36 12.20 -17.06
N ASN A 153 15.31 13.14 -17.21
CA ASN A 153 15.57 13.83 -18.47
C ASN A 153 16.25 12.94 -19.52
N SER A 154 16.91 11.86 -19.11
CA SER A 154 17.53 10.89 -20.02
C SER A 154 16.72 9.64 -20.29
N ASP A 155 15.57 9.50 -19.64
CA ASP A 155 14.76 8.27 -19.62
C ASP A 155 15.60 7.03 -19.19
N GLU A 156 16.61 7.22 -18.34
CA GLU A 156 17.51 6.15 -17.89
C GLU A 156 17.97 6.36 -16.44
N ASP A 157 17.52 5.49 -15.53
CA ASP A 157 17.99 5.44 -14.13
C ASP A 157 19.16 4.45 -14.00
N THR A 158 20.38 4.98 -13.92
CA THR A 158 21.59 4.16 -13.76
C THR A 158 21.89 3.79 -12.31
N GLU A 159 21.15 4.33 -11.34
CA GLU A 159 21.37 4.08 -9.91
C GLU A 159 20.53 2.91 -9.39
N PHE A 160 19.21 2.93 -9.66
CA PHE A 160 18.27 1.92 -9.18
C PHE A 160 17.49 1.24 -10.29
N TYR A 161 17.74 1.57 -11.54
CA TYR A 161 17.14 0.94 -12.74
C TYR A 161 15.60 1.04 -12.75
N LYS A 162 15.08 2.21 -12.37
CA LYS A 162 13.67 2.52 -12.48
C LYS A 162 13.22 2.51 -13.93
N ASP A 163 12.04 1.95 -14.21
CA ASP A 163 11.52 1.86 -15.57
C ASP A 163 11.31 3.24 -16.18
N ALA A 164 11.68 3.41 -17.44
CA ALA A 164 11.57 4.69 -18.16
C ALA A 164 10.13 5.23 -18.18
N GLU A 165 9.13 4.35 -18.24
CA GLU A 165 7.71 4.74 -18.21
C GLU A 165 7.29 5.41 -16.89
N ASP A 166 8.02 5.18 -15.81
CA ASP A 166 7.78 5.75 -14.48
C ASP A 166 8.72 6.92 -14.13
N LEU A 167 9.65 7.28 -15.04
CA LEU A 167 10.50 8.46 -14.93
C LEU A 167 9.76 9.72 -15.43
N ASN A 168 8.71 10.14 -14.72
CA ASN A 168 7.74 11.13 -15.21
C ASN A 168 7.83 12.51 -14.53
N PHE A 169 8.52 12.63 -13.39
CA PHE A 169 8.46 13.82 -12.56
C PHE A 169 9.85 14.26 -12.16
N THR A 170 10.25 15.42 -12.64
CA THR A 170 11.45 16.14 -12.13
C THR A 170 11.10 16.90 -10.85
N VAL A 171 12.12 17.35 -10.14
CA VAL A 171 12.02 18.25 -8.97
C VAL A 171 12.94 19.43 -9.25
N GLU A 172 12.45 20.48 -9.91
CA GLU A 172 13.31 21.55 -10.45
C GLU A 172 13.15 22.87 -9.70
N GLU A 173 11.93 23.37 -9.58
CA GLU A 173 11.69 24.72 -9.05
C GLU A 173 10.66 24.68 -7.91
N GLY A 174 10.99 25.39 -6.82
CA GLY A 174 10.09 25.53 -5.68
C GLY A 174 8.81 26.33 -6.01
N PRO A 175 7.82 26.26 -5.13
CA PRO A 175 7.88 25.59 -3.84
C PRO A 175 7.93 24.07 -3.95
N PHE A 176 8.62 23.44 -2.99
CA PHE A 176 8.77 22.00 -2.86
C PHE A 176 7.79 21.45 -1.83
N TYR A 177 7.10 20.40 -2.20
CA TYR A 177 6.11 19.73 -1.37
C TYR A 177 6.70 18.43 -0.84
N VAL A 178 6.84 18.35 0.47
CA VAL A 178 7.43 17.19 1.14
C VAL A 178 6.38 16.48 1.98
N THR A 179 6.28 15.16 1.79
CA THR A 179 5.43 14.31 2.64
C THR A 179 6.30 13.30 3.38
N LYS A 180 6.12 13.20 4.69
CA LYS A 180 6.80 12.23 5.54
C LYS A 180 5.95 10.97 5.65
N GLY A 181 6.50 9.85 5.25
CA GLY A 181 5.84 8.55 5.29
C GLY A 181 6.40 7.63 6.37
N HIS A 182 5.53 6.94 7.07
CA HIS A 182 5.86 5.95 8.08
C HIS A 182 5.48 4.56 7.61
N ALA A 183 6.40 3.62 7.71
CA ALA A 183 6.11 2.22 7.41
C ALA A 183 5.02 1.68 8.32
N GLY A 184 3.98 1.14 7.72
CA GLY A 184 2.86 0.49 8.38
C GLY A 184 3.00 -1.02 8.48
N VAL A 185 2.19 -1.64 9.33
CA VAL A 185 2.09 -3.09 9.48
C VAL A 185 0.63 -3.49 9.35
N LEU A 186 0.32 -4.31 8.35
CA LEU A 186 -1.03 -4.82 8.15
C LEU A 186 -1.29 -6.07 8.99
N GLY A 187 -0.29 -6.91 9.16
CA GLY A 187 -0.43 -8.19 9.87
C GLY A 187 0.89 -8.88 10.14
N ALA A 188 0.84 -10.13 10.51
CA ALA A 188 2.00 -10.97 10.71
C ALA A 188 2.07 -12.08 9.65
N LEU A 189 3.24 -12.26 9.03
CA LEU A 189 3.51 -13.42 8.16
C LEU A 189 3.75 -14.68 8.99
N GLY A 190 4.24 -14.51 10.22
CA GLY A 190 4.38 -15.56 11.22
C GLY A 190 3.19 -15.60 12.16
N GLY A 191 3.00 -16.74 12.82
CA GLY A 191 1.92 -16.95 13.79
C GLY A 191 2.04 -18.28 14.47
N VAL A 192 0.96 -18.73 15.04
CA VAL A 192 0.84 -20.01 15.70
C VAL A 192 0.75 -21.13 14.67
N ASN A 193 1.58 -22.18 14.80
CA ASN A 193 1.48 -23.34 13.94
C ASN A 193 0.23 -24.15 14.26
N THR A 194 -0.51 -24.53 13.23
CA THR A 194 -1.70 -25.36 13.36
C THR A 194 -1.64 -26.56 12.39
N ASN A 195 -2.42 -27.58 12.68
CA ASN A 195 -2.72 -28.63 11.70
C ASN A 195 -3.94 -28.25 10.83
N GLU A 196 -4.36 -29.13 9.95
CA GLU A 196 -5.52 -28.97 9.05
C GLU A 196 -6.87 -28.79 9.79
N LYS A 197 -6.93 -29.15 11.08
CA LYS A 197 -8.09 -28.93 11.95
C LYS A 197 -7.97 -27.65 12.78
N LEU A 198 -6.99 -26.81 12.47
CA LEU A 198 -6.74 -25.55 13.18
C LEU A 198 -6.40 -25.72 14.67
N GLN A 199 -5.99 -26.92 15.07
CA GLN A 199 -5.46 -27.19 16.41
C GLN A 199 -4.02 -26.67 16.50
N VAL A 200 -3.71 -25.97 17.57
CA VAL A 200 -2.38 -25.42 17.83
C VAL A 200 -1.37 -26.53 18.06
N LEU A 201 -0.17 -26.37 17.49
CA LEU A 201 0.92 -27.32 17.61
C LEU A 201 2.04 -26.76 18.50
N THR A 202 2.71 -27.65 19.23
CA THR A 202 3.99 -27.32 19.87
C THR A 202 5.10 -27.16 18.83
N PRO A 203 6.30 -26.66 19.20
CA PRO A 203 7.47 -26.64 18.30
C PRO A 203 7.84 -28.01 17.72
N GLU A 204 7.49 -29.11 18.42
CA GLU A 204 7.71 -30.49 17.98
C GLU A 204 6.54 -31.04 17.15
N PHE A 205 5.63 -30.16 16.68
CA PHE A 205 4.44 -30.50 15.87
C PHE A 205 3.45 -31.44 16.57
N LYS A 206 3.35 -31.37 17.89
CA LYS A 206 2.34 -32.11 18.67
C LYS A 206 1.14 -31.21 18.95
N VAL A 207 -0.06 -31.78 18.85
CA VAL A 207 -1.30 -31.06 19.15
C VAL A 207 -1.38 -30.66 20.62
N ILE A 208 -1.68 -29.38 20.87
CA ILE A 208 -2.07 -28.88 22.19
C ILE A 208 -3.58 -29.06 22.32
N GLY A 209 -4.01 -30.01 23.14
CA GLY A 209 -5.42 -30.36 23.30
C GLY A 209 -6.29 -29.17 23.73
N GLY A 210 -7.43 -28.98 23.04
CA GLY A 210 -8.39 -27.93 23.34
C GLY A 210 -8.01 -26.53 22.89
N LEU A 211 -6.83 -26.34 22.25
CA LEU A 211 -6.37 -25.03 21.78
C LEU A 211 -6.45 -24.95 20.24
N TYR A 212 -7.10 -23.89 19.74
CA TYR A 212 -7.29 -23.63 18.32
C TYR A 212 -6.82 -22.20 18.00
N ALA A 213 -6.35 -21.99 16.77
CA ALA A 213 -6.01 -20.66 16.27
C ALA A 213 -6.56 -20.45 14.84
N THR A 214 -6.97 -19.21 14.53
CA THR A 214 -7.65 -18.87 13.28
C THR A 214 -7.18 -17.51 12.75
N GLY A 215 -7.50 -17.23 11.50
CA GLY A 215 -7.24 -15.94 10.87
C GLY A 215 -5.75 -15.57 10.89
N ASN A 216 -5.49 -14.30 11.07
CA ASN A 216 -4.13 -13.75 11.06
C ASN A 216 -3.22 -14.23 12.21
N ASN A 217 -3.76 -14.99 13.16
CA ASN A 217 -2.95 -15.61 14.21
C ASN A 217 -2.28 -16.91 13.76
N VAL A 218 -2.71 -17.50 12.64
CA VAL A 218 -2.15 -18.75 12.10
C VAL A 218 -0.94 -18.46 11.22
N SER A 219 0.13 -19.23 11.42
CA SER A 219 1.35 -19.15 10.61
C SER A 219 1.17 -19.73 9.21
N GLY A 220 1.87 -19.17 8.24
CA GLY A 220 2.05 -19.77 6.92
C GLY A 220 0.89 -19.60 5.94
N VAL A 221 -0.13 -18.82 6.26
CA VAL A 221 -1.27 -18.53 5.37
C VAL A 221 -1.03 -17.31 4.50
N SER A 222 -0.33 -16.32 5.03
CA SER A 222 0.00 -15.10 4.32
C SER A 222 1.51 -15.04 4.06
N PHE A 223 1.89 -14.73 2.83
CA PHE A 223 3.27 -14.56 2.37
C PHE A 223 3.47 -13.17 1.77
N ALA A 224 4.64 -12.90 1.21
CA ALA A 224 4.90 -11.72 0.40
C ALA A 224 3.87 -11.57 -0.75
N ALA A 225 3.40 -12.69 -1.29
CA ALA A 225 2.35 -12.73 -2.31
C ALA A 225 0.92 -12.45 -1.76
N TYR A 226 0.75 -12.04 -0.51
CA TYR A 226 -0.57 -11.74 0.08
C TYR A 226 -1.39 -10.77 -0.77
N GLN A 227 -0.74 -9.78 -1.34
CA GLN A 227 -1.39 -8.77 -2.17
C GLN A 227 -1.74 -9.26 -3.59
N ASP A 228 -1.23 -10.42 -4.02
CA ASP A 228 -1.58 -10.99 -5.32
C ASP A 228 -2.92 -11.74 -5.29
N VAL A 229 -3.46 -11.99 -4.09
CA VAL A 229 -4.73 -12.68 -3.89
C VAL A 229 -5.61 -11.87 -2.94
N GLU A 230 -6.47 -11.06 -3.53
CA GLU A 230 -7.40 -10.27 -2.75
C GLU A 230 -8.36 -11.10 -1.91
N GLY A 231 -8.74 -10.57 -0.76
CA GLY A 231 -9.71 -11.19 0.14
C GLY A 231 -9.19 -12.41 0.91
N VAL A 232 -7.94 -12.85 0.68
CA VAL A 232 -7.39 -14.03 1.36
C VAL A 232 -7.40 -13.87 2.88
N GLY A 233 -7.05 -12.69 3.40
CA GLY A 233 -7.03 -12.43 4.84
C GLY A 233 -8.42 -12.52 5.46
N LEU A 234 -9.40 -11.85 4.86
CA LEU A 234 -10.78 -11.86 5.33
C LEU A 234 -11.44 -13.23 5.09
N GLY A 235 -11.27 -13.79 3.90
CA GLY A 235 -11.82 -15.10 3.54
C GLY A 235 -11.28 -16.22 4.43
N PHE A 236 -9.97 -16.24 4.69
CA PHE A 236 -9.37 -17.20 5.59
C PHE A 236 -9.84 -16.99 7.04
N SER A 237 -9.92 -15.73 7.51
CA SER A 237 -10.36 -15.45 8.88
C SER A 237 -11.79 -15.96 9.14
N LEU A 238 -12.72 -15.69 8.24
CA LEU A 238 -14.10 -16.15 8.34
C LEU A 238 -14.20 -17.67 8.22
N THR A 239 -13.54 -18.28 7.24
CA THR A 239 -13.60 -19.71 6.99
C THR A 239 -12.93 -20.50 8.11
N SER A 240 -11.71 -20.10 8.51
CA SER A 240 -10.99 -20.78 9.59
C SER A 240 -11.70 -20.64 10.94
N GLY A 241 -12.30 -19.47 11.23
CA GLY A 241 -13.10 -19.28 12.43
C GLY A 241 -14.27 -20.23 12.51
N ARG A 242 -15.02 -20.39 11.42
CA ARG A 242 -16.15 -21.34 11.32
C ARG A 242 -15.69 -22.79 11.50
N LEU A 243 -14.63 -23.20 10.81
CA LEU A 243 -14.11 -24.57 10.89
C LEU A 243 -13.53 -24.89 12.27
N ALA A 244 -12.75 -23.99 12.87
CA ALA A 244 -12.20 -24.19 14.20
C ALA A 244 -13.31 -24.32 15.25
N GLY A 245 -14.38 -23.52 15.13
CA GLY A 245 -15.56 -23.64 16.00
C GLY A 245 -16.21 -25.00 15.88
N ALA A 246 -16.39 -25.53 14.67
CA ALA A 246 -16.94 -26.86 14.42
C ALA A 246 -16.05 -27.96 15.04
N TYR A 247 -14.74 -27.94 14.75
CA TYR A 247 -13.78 -28.91 15.29
C TYR A 247 -13.66 -28.85 16.82
N ALA A 248 -13.75 -27.66 17.42
CA ALA A 248 -13.72 -27.48 18.84
C ALA A 248 -14.97 -28.08 19.50
N ALA A 249 -16.16 -27.90 18.91
CA ALA A 249 -17.41 -28.46 19.37
C ALA A 249 -17.39 -29.99 19.28
N GLU A 250 -16.93 -30.57 18.15
CA GLU A 250 -16.74 -32.01 17.99
C GLU A 250 -15.79 -32.59 19.07
N ASN A 251 -14.66 -31.92 19.28
CA ASN A 251 -13.69 -32.33 20.29
C ASN A 251 -14.26 -32.29 21.72
N ALA A 252 -15.22 -31.40 21.97
CA ALA A 252 -15.95 -31.32 23.24
C ALA A 252 -17.14 -32.30 23.34
N GLY A 253 -17.34 -33.14 22.32
CA GLY A 253 -18.41 -34.18 22.32
C GLY A 253 -19.75 -33.70 21.80
N TYR A 254 -19.82 -32.53 21.17
CA TYR A 254 -21.05 -32.05 20.55
C TYR A 254 -21.13 -32.51 19.10
N THR A 255 -22.33 -32.76 18.61
CA THR A 255 -22.59 -32.99 17.19
C THR A 255 -22.72 -31.66 16.48
N VAL A 256 -21.84 -31.40 15.51
CA VAL A 256 -21.94 -30.23 14.66
C VAL A 256 -22.91 -30.53 13.53
N VAL A 257 -24.00 -29.78 13.48
CA VAL A 257 -24.90 -29.76 12.34
C VAL A 257 -24.34 -28.75 11.32
N GLU A 258 -23.99 -29.22 10.13
CA GLU A 258 -23.65 -28.31 9.06
C GLU A 258 -24.82 -27.37 8.82
N ASP A 259 -24.54 -26.05 8.85
CA ASP A 259 -25.56 -25.05 8.52
C ASP A 259 -25.81 -25.10 7.01
N THR A 260 -26.75 -25.95 6.61
CA THR A 260 -27.21 -26.08 5.23
C THR A 260 -28.21 -25.00 4.88
N LYS A 261 -28.23 -23.86 5.61
CA LYS A 261 -29.04 -22.74 5.17
C LYS A 261 -28.72 -22.42 3.72
N GLU A 262 -29.71 -22.62 2.89
CA GLU A 262 -29.64 -22.16 1.49
C GLU A 262 -29.18 -20.70 1.51
N LEU A 263 -28.20 -20.41 0.63
CA LEU A 263 -27.79 -19.01 0.41
C LEU A 263 -29.06 -18.17 0.21
N THR A 264 -29.13 -17.06 0.92
CA THR A 264 -30.24 -16.12 0.71
C THR A 264 -30.33 -15.77 -0.77
N GLU A 265 -31.49 -15.41 -1.27
CA GLU A 265 -31.68 -15.07 -2.68
C GLU A 265 -30.69 -13.98 -3.15
N VAL A 266 -30.32 -13.06 -2.24
CA VAL A 266 -29.29 -12.05 -2.49
C VAL A 266 -27.91 -12.70 -2.66
N GLY A 267 -27.52 -13.65 -1.80
CA GLY A 267 -26.25 -14.35 -1.91
C GLY A 267 -26.16 -15.23 -3.16
N LYS A 268 -27.27 -15.83 -3.60
CA LYS A 268 -27.36 -16.58 -4.87
C LYS A 268 -27.18 -15.66 -6.06
N ALA A 269 -27.86 -14.50 -6.08
CA ALA A 269 -27.75 -13.52 -7.14
C ALA A 269 -26.32 -12.98 -7.28
N THR A 270 -25.66 -12.62 -6.16
CA THR A 270 -24.28 -12.15 -6.13
C THR A 270 -23.28 -13.20 -6.66
N MET A 271 -23.49 -14.49 -6.32
CA MET A 271 -22.65 -15.58 -6.86
C MET A 271 -22.87 -15.82 -8.35
N GLU A 272 -24.08 -15.66 -8.85
CA GLU A 272 -24.37 -15.78 -10.29
C GLU A 272 -23.80 -14.61 -11.08
N GLU A 273 -23.87 -13.40 -10.54
CA GLU A 273 -23.29 -12.19 -11.12
C GLU A 273 -21.75 -12.28 -11.18
N ALA A 274 -21.10 -12.77 -10.13
CA ALA A 274 -19.67 -13.01 -10.10
C ALA A 274 -19.22 -14.12 -11.08
N LYS A 275 -20.06 -15.11 -11.34
CA LYS A 275 -19.79 -16.15 -12.34
C LYS A 275 -19.96 -15.64 -13.77
N SER A 276 -20.97 -14.80 -14.02
CA SER A 276 -21.21 -14.22 -15.35
C SER A 276 -20.09 -13.26 -15.76
N SER A 277 -19.59 -12.45 -14.81
CA SER A 277 -18.50 -11.52 -15.07
C SER A 277 -17.16 -12.24 -15.39
N LYS A 278 -16.93 -13.45 -14.87
CA LYS A 278 -15.76 -14.24 -15.23
C LYS A 278 -15.84 -14.87 -16.63
N ILE A 279 -17.03 -15.20 -17.08
CA ILE A 279 -17.25 -15.82 -18.42
C ILE A 279 -17.08 -14.78 -19.54
N GLU A 280 -17.37 -13.51 -19.27
CA GLU A 280 -17.16 -12.44 -20.26
C GLU A 280 -15.70 -12.00 -20.42
N GLN A 281 -14.81 -12.38 -19.49
CA GLN A 281 -13.37 -12.09 -19.57
C GLN A 281 -12.57 -13.17 -20.30
N GLU A 282 -13.15 -14.34 -20.59
CA GLU A 282 -12.48 -15.45 -21.31
C GLU A 282 -12.79 -15.48 -22.82
N HIS A 283 -13.47 -14.47 -23.36
CA HIS A 283 -13.79 -14.29 -24.79
C HIS A 283 -13.37 -12.91 -25.29
#